data_9ae345948b61cefc420fe2cb165ab586
#
_entry.id   9ae345948b61cefc420fe2cb165ab586
#
_cell.length_a   1.000
_cell.length_b   1.000
_cell.length_c   1.000
_cell.angle_alpha   90.00
_cell.angle_beta   90.00
_cell.angle_gamma   90.00
#
_symmetry.space_group_name_H-M   'P 1'
#
loop_
_entity.id
_entity.type
_entity.pdbx_description
1 polymer ?
#
loop_
_entity_poly.entity_id
_entity_poly.type
_entity_poly.pdbx_seq_one_letter_code
_entity_poly.pdbx_strand_id
1 'polypeptide(L)'
;MKKTTNSSPYQFEGRIPLSQAIPLGLQHVMAMFIGNLTPLIIVMGACGLTADAGFAELRTALLQNAMIIAGIVTLVQMFSIGPVGGKVPIVMGTSSGFLGVLNNTVAACGGGVIAYGAIMGACLVGGIFEGILGAFLKPLRKFFPAIVTGSVVIAIGLSLLGVGINYFCGRTGKNDYGSLPNLFIGMVVLIVIVLLKHFAPSRSIFSSSAILFGILAGYVVAIIMTLTMSHTGVTADGVKYTYSWVVNFDEVKNAAWIAVPSFIGFGKLSDVGISFHANAIIPIGIMFIVTAIETVGDISACVEGGMDREATDSELSGGVICDGLGSSFAALFGVLPNTSFSQNVGLVSMTKVVNRFAISMGAIFLVICGFCPKIGALMSIMPQSVLGGAAVMMFASILISGIELITKEPIGSREITIISVAIGLGYGLGATTGATSHLPYYVQLIFGGSGIVPCSLCAILLNIILPKKSKNAPYMWDMDEKDDVKRVDD
;
A
#
# COMPACT_ATOMS: atom_id res chain seq x y z
N MET A 1 -16.48 18.58 -37.68
CA MET A 1 -15.31 18.67 -36.79
C MET A 1 -15.73 19.36 -35.49
N LYS A 2 -15.94 18.62 -34.39
CA LYS A 2 -16.18 19.23 -33.09
C LYS A 2 -14.88 19.91 -32.64
N LYS A 3 -14.93 21.22 -32.38
CA LYS A 3 -13.83 21.96 -31.75
C LYS A 3 -13.39 21.20 -30.49
N THR A 4 -12.16 20.74 -30.49
CA THR A 4 -11.49 20.25 -29.28
C THR A 4 -11.36 21.45 -28.34
N THR A 5 -12.31 21.56 -27.41
CA THR A 5 -12.13 22.44 -26.26
C THR A 5 -10.85 21.97 -25.56
N ASN A 6 -9.84 22.84 -25.46
CA ASN A 6 -8.65 22.61 -24.64
C ASN A 6 -9.12 22.38 -23.20
N SER A 7 -9.26 21.12 -22.80
CA SER A 7 -9.58 20.77 -21.42
C SER A 7 -8.35 21.05 -20.54
N SER A 8 -8.61 21.43 -19.32
CA SER A 8 -7.58 21.75 -18.32
C SER A 8 -7.12 20.47 -17.57
N PRO A 9 -5.87 20.37 -17.10
CA PRO A 9 -5.44 19.31 -16.18
C PRO A 9 -6.27 19.23 -14.89
N TYR A 10 -6.96 20.31 -14.55
CA TYR A 10 -7.80 20.48 -13.36
C TYR A 10 -9.27 20.08 -13.59
N GLN A 11 -9.60 19.57 -14.76
CA GLN A 11 -10.92 19.03 -15.10
C GLN A 11 -10.81 17.51 -15.29
N PHE A 12 -11.70 16.75 -14.65
CA PHE A 12 -11.65 15.29 -14.71
C PHE A 12 -11.80 14.76 -16.13
N GLU A 13 -12.73 15.33 -16.88
CA GLU A 13 -13.01 14.92 -18.26
C GLU A 13 -12.29 15.79 -19.30
N GLY A 14 -12.14 15.22 -20.49
CA GLY A 14 -11.55 15.88 -21.62
C GLY A 14 -10.10 15.47 -21.90
N ARG A 15 -9.61 15.82 -23.08
CA ARG A 15 -8.24 15.50 -23.54
C ARG A 15 -7.38 16.74 -23.49
N ILE A 16 -6.25 16.65 -22.82
CA ILE A 16 -5.18 17.64 -22.84
C ILE A 16 -4.08 17.21 -23.83
N PRO A 17 -3.21 18.13 -24.29
CA PRO A 17 -2.09 17.78 -25.16
C PRO A 17 -1.20 16.70 -24.53
N LEU A 18 -0.71 15.76 -25.35
CA LEU A 18 0.16 14.67 -24.87
C LEU A 18 1.44 15.19 -24.19
N SER A 19 1.99 16.31 -24.66
CA SER A 19 3.15 16.97 -24.03
C SER A 19 2.91 17.40 -22.58
N GLN A 20 1.66 17.59 -22.16
CA GLN A 20 1.28 17.85 -20.77
C GLN A 20 0.78 16.59 -20.07
N ALA A 21 0.02 15.75 -20.78
CA ALA A 21 -0.57 14.53 -20.21
C ALA A 21 0.49 13.52 -19.76
N ILE A 22 1.53 13.30 -20.57
CA ILE A 22 2.57 12.32 -20.27
C ILE A 22 3.36 12.69 -19.00
N PRO A 23 3.93 13.90 -18.85
CA PRO A 23 4.64 14.28 -17.63
C PRO A 23 3.76 14.22 -16.37
N LEU A 24 2.51 14.68 -16.46
CA LEU A 24 1.57 14.64 -15.33
C LEU A 24 1.19 13.19 -14.96
N GLY A 25 0.91 12.34 -15.95
CA GLY A 25 0.63 10.92 -15.71
C GLY A 25 1.84 10.19 -15.12
N LEU A 26 3.04 10.43 -15.65
CA LEU A 26 4.28 9.89 -15.10
C LEU A 26 4.49 10.32 -13.64
N GLN A 27 4.20 11.57 -13.29
CA GLN A 27 4.30 12.06 -11.92
C GLN A 27 3.47 11.22 -10.95
N HIS A 28 2.22 10.89 -11.30
CA HIS A 28 1.35 10.04 -10.49
C HIS A 28 1.88 8.61 -10.35
N VAL A 29 2.34 8.01 -11.44
CA VAL A 29 2.83 6.63 -11.41
C VAL A 29 4.18 6.52 -10.71
N MET A 30 5.09 7.47 -10.93
CA MET A 30 6.39 7.46 -10.26
C MET A 30 6.26 7.59 -8.73
N ALA A 31 5.22 8.28 -8.24
CA ALA A 31 4.93 8.37 -6.81
C ALA A 31 4.56 7.01 -6.20
N MET A 32 3.87 6.13 -6.95
CA MET A 32 3.39 4.84 -6.45
C MET A 32 4.20 3.64 -6.95
N PHE A 33 5.07 3.81 -7.94
CA PHE A 33 5.75 2.72 -8.65
C PHE A 33 6.41 1.70 -7.71
N ILE A 34 7.18 2.19 -6.76
CA ILE A 34 7.85 1.35 -5.76
C ILE A 34 6.86 0.83 -4.72
N GLY A 35 5.91 1.65 -4.29
CA GLY A 35 4.85 1.25 -3.37
C GLY A 35 4.05 0.05 -3.88
N ASN A 36 3.82 -0.01 -5.18
CA ASN A 36 3.15 -1.13 -5.82
C ASN A 36 3.98 -2.44 -5.78
N LEU A 37 5.29 -2.37 -5.87
CA LEU A 37 6.16 -3.56 -5.93
C LEU A 37 6.64 -4.02 -4.54
N THR A 38 6.77 -3.10 -3.59
CA THR A 38 7.28 -3.36 -2.24
C THR A 38 6.53 -4.47 -1.51
N PRO A 39 5.18 -4.46 -1.41
CA PRO A 39 4.46 -5.52 -0.69
C PRO A 39 4.70 -6.89 -1.29
N LEU A 40 4.76 -6.98 -2.60
CA LEU A 40 5.00 -8.23 -3.31
C LEU A 40 6.41 -8.79 -3.00
N ILE A 41 7.44 -7.93 -3.02
CA ILE A 41 8.81 -8.32 -2.67
C ILE A 41 8.88 -8.81 -1.21
N ILE A 42 8.17 -8.14 -0.30
CA ILE A 42 8.11 -8.52 1.12
C ILE A 42 7.48 -9.90 1.29
N VAL A 43 6.33 -10.15 0.66
CA VAL A 43 5.62 -11.44 0.77
C VAL A 43 6.40 -12.57 0.09
N MET A 44 6.95 -12.33 -1.11
CA MET A 44 7.86 -13.30 -1.74
C MET A 44 9.04 -13.66 -0.82
N GLY A 45 9.56 -12.65 -0.15
CA GLY A 45 10.60 -12.84 0.86
C GLY A 45 10.13 -13.70 2.03
N ALA A 46 8.95 -13.44 2.59
CA ALA A 46 8.39 -14.25 3.68
C ALA A 46 8.16 -15.69 3.27
N CYS A 47 7.72 -15.92 2.03
CA CYS A 47 7.58 -17.25 1.44
C CYS A 47 8.93 -17.96 1.16
N GLY A 48 10.09 -17.28 1.31
CA GLY A 48 11.40 -17.84 0.99
C GLY A 48 11.77 -17.80 -0.51
N LEU A 49 10.93 -17.23 -1.36
CA LEU A 49 11.12 -17.20 -2.81
C LEU A 49 12.24 -16.24 -3.27
N THR A 50 12.80 -15.41 -2.38
CA THR A 50 13.86 -14.46 -2.70
C THR A 50 15.27 -14.99 -2.47
N ALA A 51 15.42 -16.10 -1.74
CA ALA A 51 16.73 -16.63 -1.36
C ALA A 51 17.29 -17.62 -2.38
N ASP A 52 16.43 -18.30 -3.14
CA ASP A 52 16.81 -19.34 -4.08
C ASP A 52 16.86 -18.78 -5.52
N ALA A 53 17.98 -19.03 -6.22
CA ALA A 53 18.15 -18.67 -7.61
C ALA A 53 17.14 -19.38 -8.55
N GLY A 54 16.63 -20.55 -8.15
CA GLY A 54 15.60 -21.29 -8.88
C GLY A 54 14.29 -20.51 -9.07
N PHE A 55 14.00 -19.52 -8.22
CA PHE A 55 12.81 -18.70 -8.31
C PHE A 55 13.02 -17.35 -9.03
N ALA A 56 14.17 -17.09 -9.65
CA ALA A 56 14.47 -15.81 -10.31
C ALA A 56 13.45 -15.43 -11.38
N GLU A 57 13.10 -16.39 -12.25
CA GLU A 57 12.10 -16.17 -13.29
C GLU A 57 10.70 -15.95 -12.72
N LEU A 58 10.32 -16.69 -11.69
CA LEU A 58 9.06 -16.52 -10.98
C LEU A 58 8.95 -15.11 -10.37
N ARG A 59 9.98 -14.67 -9.64
CA ARG A 59 10.01 -13.32 -9.04
C ARG A 59 9.85 -12.24 -10.09
N THR A 60 10.60 -12.34 -11.17
CA THR A 60 10.54 -11.38 -12.29
C THR A 60 9.14 -11.33 -12.91
N ALA A 61 8.52 -12.50 -13.13
CA ALA A 61 7.17 -12.60 -13.70
C ALA A 61 6.10 -12.01 -12.76
N LEU A 62 6.21 -12.24 -11.45
CA LEU A 62 5.28 -11.68 -10.46
C LEU A 62 5.37 -10.15 -10.40
N LEU A 63 6.59 -9.59 -10.41
CA LEU A 63 6.79 -8.13 -10.43
C LEU A 63 6.32 -7.50 -11.75
N GLN A 64 6.53 -8.19 -12.87
CA GLN A 64 6.00 -7.82 -14.18
C GLN A 64 4.47 -7.75 -14.17
N ASN A 65 3.82 -8.80 -13.67
CA ASN A 65 2.37 -8.85 -13.56
C ASN A 65 1.82 -7.76 -12.63
N ALA A 66 2.49 -7.46 -11.52
CA ALA A 66 2.06 -6.41 -10.60
C ALA A 66 1.99 -5.03 -11.28
N MET A 67 2.95 -4.72 -12.15
CA MET A 67 2.93 -3.46 -12.92
C MET A 67 1.78 -3.44 -13.92
N ILE A 68 1.56 -4.53 -14.67
CA ILE A 68 0.48 -4.63 -15.67
C ILE A 68 -0.88 -4.51 -15.00
N ILE A 69 -1.10 -5.28 -13.92
CA ILE A 69 -2.39 -5.32 -13.22
C ILE A 69 -2.71 -3.97 -12.59
N ALA A 70 -1.73 -3.33 -11.91
CA ALA A 70 -1.92 -1.99 -11.36
C ALA A 70 -2.33 -0.97 -12.45
N GLY A 71 -1.70 -1.01 -13.61
CA GLY A 71 -2.07 -0.16 -14.73
C GLY A 71 -3.48 -0.44 -15.25
N ILE A 72 -3.84 -1.72 -15.46
CA ILE A 72 -5.18 -2.12 -15.95
C ILE A 72 -6.26 -1.73 -14.93
N VAL A 73 -6.10 -2.06 -13.65
CA VAL A 73 -7.09 -1.75 -12.61
C VAL A 73 -7.25 -0.24 -12.45
N THR A 74 -6.14 0.53 -12.54
CA THR A 74 -6.20 2.00 -12.55
C THR A 74 -7.04 2.53 -13.73
N LEU A 75 -6.87 1.98 -14.93
CA LEU A 75 -7.70 2.38 -16.09
C LEU A 75 -9.17 2.03 -15.86
N VAL A 76 -9.48 0.84 -15.34
CA VAL A 76 -10.85 0.45 -15.01
C VAL A 76 -11.46 1.37 -13.95
N GLN A 77 -10.68 1.76 -12.94
CA GLN A 77 -11.13 2.68 -11.89
C GLN A 77 -11.52 4.05 -12.45
N MET A 78 -10.77 4.58 -13.42
CA MET A 78 -11.01 5.90 -14.01
C MET A 78 -12.09 5.91 -15.11
N PHE A 79 -12.16 4.86 -15.94
CA PHE A 79 -13.08 4.81 -17.09
C PHE A 79 -14.33 3.99 -16.86
N SER A 80 -14.35 3.16 -15.83
CA SER A 80 -15.38 2.19 -15.44
C SER A 80 -15.83 1.22 -16.56
N ILE A 81 -16.13 0.00 -16.15
CA ILE A 81 -16.73 -1.04 -17.00
C ILE A 81 -18.04 -1.48 -16.31
N GLY A 82 -19.17 -0.94 -16.77
CA GLY A 82 -20.45 -1.13 -16.10
C GLY A 82 -20.42 -0.55 -14.66
N PRO A 83 -20.68 -1.37 -13.62
CA PRO A 83 -20.65 -0.93 -12.23
C PRO A 83 -19.23 -0.92 -11.63
N VAL A 84 -18.22 -1.44 -12.34
CA VAL A 84 -16.84 -1.57 -11.86
C VAL A 84 -16.08 -0.30 -12.20
N GLY A 85 -15.60 0.42 -11.20
CA GLY A 85 -14.87 1.68 -11.34
C GLY A 85 -15.63 2.89 -10.85
N GLY A 86 -14.98 3.69 -9.98
CA GLY A 86 -15.58 4.87 -9.35
C GLY A 86 -15.60 6.13 -10.23
N LYS A 87 -14.96 6.12 -11.40
CA LYS A 87 -14.76 7.33 -12.24
C LYS A 87 -14.12 8.48 -11.45
N VAL A 88 -13.09 8.17 -10.71
CA VAL A 88 -12.35 9.10 -9.84
C VAL A 88 -10.87 9.10 -10.22
N PRO A 89 -10.12 10.19 -9.98
CA PRO A 89 -8.71 10.32 -10.35
C PRO A 89 -7.79 9.58 -9.35
N ILE A 90 -8.06 8.30 -9.10
CA ILE A 90 -7.31 7.45 -8.18
C ILE A 90 -6.48 6.44 -8.95
N VAL A 91 -5.24 6.26 -8.51
CA VAL A 91 -4.34 5.21 -8.99
C VAL A 91 -4.46 4.00 -8.08
N MET A 92 -4.54 2.82 -8.68
CA MET A 92 -4.67 1.53 -8.00
C MET A 92 -3.35 0.75 -8.07
N GLY A 93 -3.07 -0.02 -7.05
CA GLY A 93 -1.90 -0.90 -7.04
C GLY A 93 -1.90 -1.85 -5.85
N THR A 94 -0.83 -2.62 -5.69
CA THR A 94 -0.70 -3.65 -4.66
C THR A 94 -0.82 -3.05 -3.25
N SER A 95 -1.74 -3.57 -2.46
CA SER A 95 -2.03 -3.10 -1.11
C SER A 95 -0.94 -3.44 -0.11
N SER A 96 -0.42 -2.43 0.57
CA SER A 96 0.46 -2.63 1.72
C SER A 96 -0.30 -3.06 2.98
N GLY A 97 -1.59 -2.73 3.09
CA GLY A 97 -2.42 -3.03 4.26
C GLY A 97 -2.52 -4.53 4.57
N PHE A 98 -2.45 -5.36 3.54
CA PHE A 98 -2.48 -6.82 3.72
C PHE A 98 -1.19 -7.42 4.30
N LEU A 99 -0.06 -6.72 4.32
CA LEU A 99 1.26 -7.29 4.63
C LEU A 99 1.29 -8.07 5.96
N GLY A 100 0.69 -7.53 7.01
CA GLY A 100 0.64 -8.19 8.32
C GLY A 100 -0.09 -9.55 8.25
N VAL A 101 -1.28 -9.55 7.66
CA VAL A 101 -2.10 -10.75 7.52
C VAL A 101 -1.46 -11.76 6.57
N LEU A 102 -0.87 -11.30 5.46
CA LEU A 102 -0.19 -12.16 4.50
C LEU A 102 1.03 -12.87 5.09
N ASN A 103 1.87 -12.14 5.82
CA ASN A 103 3.05 -12.73 6.47
C ASN A 103 2.66 -13.81 7.50
N ASN A 104 1.57 -13.60 8.26
CA ASN A 104 1.06 -14.61 9.18
C ASN A 104 0.46 -15.81 8.46
N THR A 105 -0.24 -15.57 7.35
CA THR A 105 -0.77 -16.64 6.49
C THR A 105 0.36 -17.50 5.92
N VAL A 106 1.49 -16.88 5.53
CA VAL A 106 2.69 -17.63 5.09
C VAL A 106 3.15 -18.59 6.18
N ALA A 107 3.26 -18.12 7.43
CA ALA A 107 3.65 -18.96 8.56
C ALA A 107 2.63 -20.07 8.84
N ALA A 108 1.33 -19.78 8.78
CA ALA A 108 0.25 -20.73 9.00
C ALA A 108 0.13 -21.79 7.90
N CYS A 109 0.57 -21.50 6.68
CA CYS A 109 0.51 -22.42 5.52
C CYS A 109 1.86 -23.11 5.20
N GLY A 110 2.87 -22.97 6.05
CA GLY A 110 4.14 -23.72 5.93
C GLY A 110 5.16 -23.11 4.96
N GLY A 111 4.96 -21.88 4.49
CA GLY A 111 5.89 -21.18 3.61
C GLY A 111 5.91 -21.66 2.16
N GLY A 112 6.91 -21.20 1.39
CA GLY A 112 7.14 -21.66 0.01
C GLY A 112 6.05 -21.24 -0.98
N VAL A 113 6.07 -21.90 -2.14
CA VAL A 113 5.10 -21.70 -3.22
C VAL A 113 3.69 -22.12 -2.80
N ILE A 114 3.57 -23.13 -1.91
CA ILE A 114 2.27 -23.61 -1.41
C ILE A 114 1.55 -22.51 -0.62
N ALA A 115 2.25 -21.86 0.30
CA ALA A 115 1.69 -20.73 1.05
C ALA A 115 1.31 -19.57 0.13
N TYR A 116 2.12 -19.30 -0.90
CA TYR A 116 1.83 -18.29 -1.90
C TYR A 116 0.54 -18.63 -2.68
N GLY A 117 0.36 -19.88 -3.09
CA GLY A 117 -0.85 -20.38 -3.74
C GLY A 117 -2.10 -20.28 -2.85
N ALA A 118 -1.96 -20.54 -1.55
CA ALA A 118 -3.03 -20.37 -0.55
C ALA A 118 -3.46 -18.89 -0.42
N ILE A 119 -2.48 -17.98 -0.43
CA ILE A 119 -2.74 -16.53 -0.45
C ILE A 119 -3.53 -16.15 -1.71
N MET A 120 -3.12 -16.64 -2.88
CA MET A 120 -3.82 -16.33 -4.14
C MET A 120 -5.27 -16.83 -4.12
N GLY A 121 -5.52 -18.04 -3.61
CA GLY A 121 -6.87 -18.57 -3.44
C GLY A 121 -7.72 -17.71 -2.48
N ALA A 122 -7.14 -17.27 -1.38
CA ALA A 122 -7.80 -16.41 -0.42
C ALA A 122 -8.08 -15.00 -0.99
N CYS A 123 -7.14 -14.43 -1.77
CA CYS A 123 -7.31 -13.16 -2.45
C CYS A 123 -8.40 -13.22 -3.54
N LEU A 124 -8.49 -14.32 -4.26
CA LEU A 124 -9.55 -14.54 -5.24
C LEU A 124 -10.94 -14.51 -4.59
N VAL A 125 -11.13 -15.25 -3.51
CA VAL A 125 -12.40 -15.30 -2.76
C VAL A 125 -12.71 -13.97 -2.07
N GLY A 126 -11.70 -13.41 -1.38
CA GLY A 126 -11.84 -12.17 -0.63
C GLY A 126 -12.15 -10.97 -1.51
N GLY A 127 -11.53 -10.87 -2.70
CA GLY A 127 -11.82 -9.81 -3.63
C GLY A 127 -13.23 -9.87 -4.24
N ILE A 128 -13.75 -11.09 -4.53
CA ILE A 128 -15.17 -11.27 -4.92
C ILE A 128 -16.07 -10.79 -3.78
N PHE A 129 -15.75 -11.16 -2.54
CA PHE A 129 -16.50 -10.74 -1.37
C PHE A 129 -16.51 -9.21 -1.21
N GLU A 130 -15.36 -8.54 -1.36
CA GLU A 130 -15.28 -7.07 -1.34
C GLU A 130 -16.07 -6.43 -2.49
N GLY A 131 -16.02 -6.99 -3.69
CA GLY A 131 -16.85 -6.54 -4.81
C GLY A 131 -18.34 -6.60 -4.50
N ILE A 132 -18.81 -7.65 -3.82
CA ILE A 132 -20.19 -7.76 -3.32
C ILE A 132 -20.46 -6.69 -2.25
N LEU A 133 -19.55 -6.48 -1.28
CA LEU A 133 -19.69 -5.42 -0.29
C LEU A 133 -19.80 -4.04 -0.95
N GLY A 134 -19.02 -3.78 -2.00
CA GLY A 134 -19.10 -2.54 -2.77
C GLY A 134 -20.48 -2.31 -3.38
N ALA A 135 -21.13 -3.36 -3.89
CA ALA A 135 -22.50 -3.26 -4.43
C ALA A 135 -23.53 -2.89 -3.33
N PHE A 136 -23.29 -3.27 -2.09
CA PHE A 136 -24.12 -2.95 -0.92
C PHE A 136 -23.57 -1.83 -0.04
N LEU A 137 -22.66 -1.01 -0.55
CA LEU A 137 -21.96 0.00 0.23
C LEU A 137 -22.87 1.09 0.80
N LYS A 138 -23.90 1.51 0.07
CA LYS A 138 -24.79 2.60 0.46
C LYS A 138 -25.39 2.44 1.87
N PRO A 139 -25.99 1.30 2.26
CA PRO A 139 -26.46 1.10 3.64
C PRO A 139 -25.32 0.96 4.66
N LEU A 140 -24.13 0.57 4.24
CA LEU A 140 -22.98 0.34 5.11
C LEU A 140 -22.18 1.63 5.40
N ARG A 141 -22.24 2.65 4.54
CA ARG A 141 -21.50 3.91 4.68
C ARG A 141 -21.64 4.57 6.04
N LYS A 142 -22.82 4.45 6.67
CA LYS A 142 -23.08 5.01 8.04
C LYS A 142 -22.19 4.42 9.14
N PHE A 143 -21.60 3.25 8.91
CA PHE A 143 -20.70 2.60 9.87
C PHE A 143 -19.24 3.04 9.71
N PHE A 144 -18.91 3.76 8.61
CA PHE A 144 -17.56 4.16 8.21
C PHE A 144 -17.39 5.69 8.16
N PRO A 145 -17.70 6.44 9.27
CA PRO A 145 -17.37 7.85 9.34
C PRO A 145 -15.85 8.04 9.35
N ALA A 146 -15.39 9.28 9.11
CA ALA A 146 -13.97 9.60 9.03
C ALA A 146 -13.16 9.15 10.26
N ILE A 147 -13.78 9.18 11.45
CA ILE A 147 -13.15 8.72 12.69
C ILE A 147 -12.82 7.21 12.66
N VAL A 148 -13.70 6.39 12.12
CA VAL A 148 -13.48 4.94 12.00
C VAL A 148 -12.44 4.66 10.94
N THR A 149 -12.62 5.23 9.73
CA THR A 149 -11.69 5.06 8.60
C THR A 149 -10.29 5.53 8.96
N GLY A 150 -10.16 6.72 9.56
CA GLY A 150 -8.88 7.26 9.97
C GLY A 150 -8.18 6.42 11.04
N SER A 151 -8.93 5.88 12.04
CA SER A 151 -8.35 4.98 13.04
C SER A 151 -7.79 3.70 12.42
N VAL A 152 -8.48 3.15 11.42
CA VAL A 152 -8.04 1.97 10.67
C VAL A 152 -6.77 2.26 9.88
N VAL A 153 -6.73 3.38 9.15
CA VAL A 153 -5.55 3.80 8.36
C VAL A 153 -4.34 4.08 9.26
N ILE A 154 -4.54 4.69 10.44
CA ILE A 154 -3.48 4.83 11.45
C ILE A 154 -2.94 3.47 11.89
N ALA A 155 -3.83 2.50 12.19
CA ALA A 155 -3.42 1.17 12.61
C ALA A 155 -2.65 0.43 11.49
N ILE A 156 -3.03 0.60 10.22
CA ILE A 156 -2.28 0.10 9.06
C ILE A 156 -0.86 0.69 9.08
N GLY A 157 -0.74 2.01 9.12
CA GLY A 157 0.55 2.69 9.14
C GLY A 157 1.45 2.24 10.28
N LEU A 158 0.93 2.21 11.51
CA LEU A 158 1.66 1.76 12.70
C LEU A 158 2.14 0.31 12.57
N SER A 159 1.28 -0.60 12.11
CA SER A 159 1.61 -2.01 11.95
C SER A 159 2.72 -2.23 10.91
N LEU A 160 2.77 -1.39 9.89
CA LEU A 160 3.75 -1.49 8.82
C LEU A 160 5.11 -0.85 9.16
N LEU A 161 5.19 0.09 10.11
CA LEU A 161 6.47 0.72 10.51
C LEU A 161 7.50 -0.32 10.94
N GLY A 162 7.08 -1.33 11.72
CA GLY A 162 7.96 -2.42 12.13
C GLY A 162 8.52 -3.22 10.94
N VAL A 163 7.69 -3.46 9.93
CA VAL A 163 8.12 -4.11 8.68
C VAL A 163 9.12 -3.22 7.93
N GLY A 164 8.85 -1.91 7.82
CA GLY A 164 9.76 -0.95 7.20
C GLY A 164 11.14 -0.93 7.85
N ILE A 165 11.20 -0.86 9.17
CA ILE A 165 12.47 -0.88 9.94
C ILE A 165 13.18 -2.23 9.80
N ASN A 166 12.46 -3.34 9.78
CA ASN A 166 13.07 -4.65 9.56
C ASN A 166 13.85 -4.69 8.23
N TYR A 167 13.26 -4.19 7.16
CA TYR A 167 13.92 -4.10 5.85
C TYR A 167 15.04 -3.04 5.83
N PHE A 168 14.85 -1.91 6.51
CA PHE A 168 15.86 -0.87 6.68
C PHE A 168 17.15 -1.42 7.29
N CYS A 169 17.02 -2.35 8.23
CA CYS A 169 18.15 -3.04 8.87
C CYS A 169 18.72 -4.21 8.05
N GLY A 170 18.22 -4.50 6.84
CA GLY A 170 18.69 -5.60 6.00
C GLY A 170 17.92 -6.90 6.15
N ARG A 171 16.72 -6.87 6.77
CA ARG A 171 15.81 -7.98 7.01
C ARG A 171 16.27 -9.00 8.06
N THR A 172 15.42 -9.26 9.04
CA THR A 172 15.62 -10.28 10.08
C THR A 172 15.87 -11.66 9.47
N GLY A 173 16.78 -12.43 10.09
CA GLY A 173 17.19 -13.74 9.61
C GLY A 173 18.37 -13.72 8.62
N LYS A 174 18.87 -12.53 8.26
CA LYS A 174 20.16 -12.38 7.57
C LYS A 174 21.29 -12.17 8.56
N ASN A 175 22.47 -12.73 8.26
CA ASN A 175 23.62 -12.66 9.15
C ASN A 175 24.19 -11.24 9.33
N ASP A 176 23.88 -10.33 8.42
CA ASP A 176 24.26 -8.91 8.44
C ASP A 176 23.11 -7.99 8.86
N TYR A 177 22.04 -8.52 9.49
CA TYR A 177 20.94 -7.72 10.01
C TYR A 177 21.43 -6.67 11.02
N GLY A 178 21.01 -5.41 10.84
CA GLY A 178 21.41 -4.29 11.68
C GLY A 178 22.85 -3.83 11.47
N SER A 179 23.55 -4.33 10.46
CA SER A 179 24.92 -3.90 10.16
C SER A 179 25.00 -2.44 9.72
N LEU A 180 26.13 -1.77 10.00
CA LEU A 180 26.36 -0.39 9.59
C LEU A 180 26.16 -0.15 8.08
N PRO A 181 26.62 -1.03 7.16
CA PRO A 181 26.34 -0.89 5.72
C PRO A 181 24.86 -0.83 5.40
N ASN A 182 24.05 -1.73 5.97
CA ASN A 182 22.59 -1.74 5.76
C ASN A 182 21.95 -0.45 6.28
N LEU A 183 22.26 -0.04 7.51
CA LEU A 183 21.77 1.20 8.10
C LEU A 183 22.17 2.43 7.28
N PHE A 184 23.42 2.47 6.80
CA PHE A 184 23.93 3.57 5.98
C PHE A 184 23.15 3.69 4.66
N ILE A 185 22.94 2.59 3.95
CA ILE A 185 22.16 2.59 2.69
C ILE A 185 20.73 3.07 2.94
N GLY A 186 20.05 2.51 3.95
CA GLY A 186 18.68 2.92 4.31
C GLY A 186 18.61 4.40 4.68
N MET A 187 19.60 4.92 5.41
CA MET A 187 19.68 6.33 5.78
C MET A 187 19.90 7.24 4.58
N VAL A 188 20.76 6.85 3.62
CA VAL A 188 20.95 7.61 2.37
C VAL A 188 19.62 7.73 1.61
N VAL A 189 18.89 6.63 1.47
CA VAL A 189 17.55 6.66 0.82
C VAL A 189 16.65 7.67 1.52
N LEU A 190 16.55 7.61 2.82
CA LEU A 190 15.67 8.45 3.64
C LEU A 190 16.04 9.93 3.55
N ILE A 191 17.35 10.25 3.68
CA ILE A 191 17.86 11.61 3.55
C ILE A 191 17.55 12.18 2.17
N VAL A 192 17.79 11.43 1.09
CA VAL A 192 17.50 11.89 -0.29
C VAL A 192 16.02 12.15 -0.47
N ILE A 193 15.15 11.28 0.05
CA ILE A 193 13.68 11.50 0.00
C ILE A 193 13.32 12.82 0.70
N VAL A 194 13.83 13.03 1.92
CA VAL A 194 13.53 14.26 2.69
C VAL A 194 14.04 15.50 1.96
N LEU A 195 15.28 15.47 1.46
CA LEU A 195 15.86 16.59 0.72
C LEU A 195 15.04 16.93 -0.52
N LEU A 196 14.69 15.93 -1.34
CA LEU A 196 13.92 16.17 -2.56
C LEU A 196 12.49 16.63 -2.26
N LYS A 197 11.86 16.11 -1.21
CA LYS A 197 10.50 16.50 -0.83
C LYS A 197 10.39 17.94 -0.34
N HIS A 198 11.42 18.46 0.34
CA HIS A 198 11.39 19.77 0.97
C HIS A 198 12.15 20.86 0.21
N PHE A 199 13.24 20.53 -0.48
CA PHE A 199 14.08 21.53 -1.15
C PHE A 199 13.89 21.58 -2.67
N ALA A 200 13.31 20.54 -3.29
CA ALA A 200 12.93 20.62 -4.70
C ALA A 200 11.62 21.43 -4.85
N PRO A 201 11.43 22.12 -5.99
CA PRO A 201 10.18 22.84 -6.25
C PRO A 201 8.96 21.93 -6.09
N SER A 202 7.94 22.36 -5.34
CA SER A 202 6.80 21.52 -4.92
C SER A 202 5.99 20.91 -6.07
N ARG A 203 6.06 21.48 -7.27
CA ARG A 203 5.43 20.95 -8.50
C ARG A 203 6.40 20.23 -9.43
N SER A 204 7.62 19.96 -8.99
CA SER A 204 8.62 19.26 -9.80
C SER A 204 8.43 17.74 -9.73
N ILE A 205 8.88 17.04 -10.77
CA ILE A 205 8.98 15.58 -10.80
C ILE A 205 9.84 15.05 -9.64
N PHE A 206 10.89 15.80 -9.24
CA PHE A 206 11.78 15.40 -8.16
C PHE A 206 11.08 15.38 -6.78
N SER A 207 10.25 16.37 -6.48
CA SER A 207 9.47 16.41 -5.24
C SER A 207 8.39 15.33 -5.21
N SER A 208 7.64 15.17 -6.31
CA SER A 208 6.55 14.18 -6.41
C SER A 208 7.04 12.75 -6.41
N SER A 209 8.20 12.50 -7.01
CA SER A 209 8.80 11.17 -7.13
C SER A 209 9.99 11.00 -6.18
N ALA A 210 10.04 11.73 -5.07
CA ALA A 210 11.17 11.73 -4.13
C ALA A 210 11.54 10.32 -3.65
N ILE A 211 10.55 9.45 -3.42
CA ILE A 211 10.75 8.05 -3.02
C ILE A 211 11.53 7.28 -4.08
N LEU A 212 11.16 7.41 -5.36
CA LEU A 212 11.87 6.75 -6.45
C LEU A 212 13.34 7.24 -6.54
N PHE A 213 13.56 8.55 -6.48
CA PHE A 213 14.92 9.10 -6.53
C PHE A 213 15.76 8.73 -5.30
N GLY A 214 15.13 8.62 -4.12
CA GLY A 214 15.78 8.10 -2.92
C GLY A 214 16.24 6.65 -3.11
N ILE A 215 15.40 5.79 -3.67
CA ILE A 215 15.73 4.41 -4.00
C ILE A 215 16.86 4.34 -5.02
N LEU A 216 16.80 5.13 -6.09
CA LEU A 216 17.88 5.18 -7.09
C LEU A 216 19.20 5.59 -6.45
N ALA A 217 19.21 6.57 -5.56
CA ALA A 217 20.41 6.98 -4.83
C ALA A 217 20.94 5.86 -3.94
N GLY A 218 20.10 5.21 -3.14
CA GLY A 218 20.48 4.06 -2.32
C GLY A 218 20.99 2.89 -3.15
N TYR A 219 20.38 2.66 -4.31
CA TYR A 219 20.81 1.62 -5.24
C TYR A 219 22.21 1.90 -5.81
N VAL A 220 22.47 3.14 -6.21
CA VAL A 220 23.81 3.58 -6.67
C VAL A 220 24.84 3.39 -5.54
N VAL A 221 24.52 3.76 -4.32
CA VAL A 221 25.41 3.54 -3.17
C VAL A 221 25.69 2.05 -2.96
N ALA A 222 24.66 1.20 -3.01
CA ALA A 222 24.83 -0.25 -2.88
C ALA A 222 25.70 -0.85 -4.01
N ILE A 223 25.57 -0.36 -5.24
CA ILE A 223 26.43 -0.75 -6.38
C ILE A 223 27.87 -0.32 -6.11
N ILE A 224 28.12 0.93 -5.69
CA ILE A 224 29.45 1.41 -5.38
C ILE A 224 30.08 0.55 -4.27
N MET A 225 29.34 0.25 -3.20
CA MET A 225 29.80 -0.62 -2.13
C MET A 225 30.11 -2.03 -2.65
N THR A 226 29.25 -2.58 -3.54
CA THR A 226 29.49 -3.88 -4.17
C THR A 226 30.81 -3.87 -4.99
N LEU A 227 31.15 -2.78 -5.64
CA LEU A 227 32.39 -2.68 -6.44
C LEU A 227 33.65 -2.45 -5.58
N THR A 228 33.52 -1.86 -4.39
CA THR A 228 34.65 -1.40 -3.58
C THR A 228 34.90 -2.21 -2.30
N MET A 229 33.89 -2.95 -1.80
CA MET A 229 33.97 -3.67 -0.53
C MET A 229 33.92 -5.19 -0.76
N SER A 230 34.30 -5.97 0.27
CA SER A 230 34.19 -7.42 0.24
C SER A 230 32.72 -7.87 0.25
N HIS A 231 32.38 -8.83 -0.58
CA HIS A 231 31.01 -9.34 -0.73
C HIS A 231 30.61 -10.34 0.34
N THR A 232 31.57 -10.90 1.06
CA THR A 232 31.33 -12.00 2.00
C THR A 232 31.80 -11.63 3.39
N GLY A 233 31.00 -12.02 4.38
CA GLY A 233 31.36 -12.04 5.79
C GLY A 233 31.50 -13.46 6.30
N VAL A 234 31.94 -13.58 7.55
CA VAL A 234 32.07 -14.85 8.26
C VAL A 234 31.32 -14.74 9.58
N THR A 235 30.44 -15.70 9.88
CA THR A 235 29.77 -15.77 11.17
C THR A 235 30.73 -16.15 12.29
N ALA A 236 30.30 -16.00 13.56
CA ALA A 236 31.09 -16.44 14.71
C ALA A 236 31.47 -17.95 14.65
N ASP A 237 30.63 -18.75 14.00
CA ASP A 237 30.83 -20.20 13.79
C ASP A 237 31.68 -20.52 12.55
N GLY A 238 32.27 -19.51 11.90
CA GLY A 238 33.17 -19.70 10.75
C GLY A 238 32.45 -19.91 9.40
N VAL A 239 31.11 -19.79 9.34
CA VAL A 239 30.33 -19.97 8.10
C VAL A 239 30.41 -18.71 7.25
N LYS A 240 30.82 -18.84 5.99
CA LYS A 240 30.82 -17.73 5.02
C LYS A 240 29.40 -17.41 4.56
N TYR A 241 29.07 -16.14 4.50
CA TYR A 241 27.78 -15.65 3.95
C TYR A 241 28.01 -14.44 3.03
N THR A 242 27.09 -14.21 2.09
CA THR A 242 27.07 -13.00 1.27
C THR A 242 26.25 -11.92 1.96
N TYR A 243 26.75 -10.70 1.99
CA TYR A 243 26.03 -9.57 2.57
C TYR A 243 24.72 -9.28 1.80
N SER A 244 23.68 -8.90 2.51
CA SER A 244 22.35 -8.62 1.94
C SER A 244 22.29 -7.36 1.07
N TRP A 245 23.27 -6.47 1.19
CA TRP A 245 23.39 -5.26 0.38
C TRP A 245 24.16 -5.44 -0.94
N VAL A 246 24.74 -6.62 -1.19
CA VAL A 246 25.46 -6.92 -2.43
C VAL A 246 24.48 -7.07 -3.59
N VAL A 247 24.73 -6.32 -4.67
CA VAL A 247 23.91 -6.33 -5.88
C VAL A 247 24.47 -7.31 -6.90
N ASN A 248 23.68 -8.32 -7.29
CA ASN A 248 24.03 -9.26 -8.37
C ASN A 248 23.17 -9.01 -9.61
N PHE A 249 23.79 -8.61 -10.70
CA PHE A 249 23.13 -8.27 -11.97
C PHE A 249 22.82 -9.48 -12.89
N ASP A 250 23.11 -10.71 -12.48
CA ASP A 250 22.92 -11.88 -13.35
C ASP A 250 21.45 -12.08 -13.72
N GLU A 251 20.50 -11.86 -12.80
CA GLU A 251 19.06 -11.90 -13.12
C GLU A 251 18.69 -10.87 -14.20
N VAL A 252 19.23 -9.66 -14.13
CA VAL A 252 18.95 -8.59 -15.12
C VAL A 252 19.58 -8.91 -16.48
N LYS A 253 20.78 -9.47 -16.50
CA LYS A 253 21.45 -9.86 -17.76
C LYS A 253 20.64 -10.92 -18.49
N ASN A 254 20.14 -11.91 -17.76
CA ASN A 254 19.43 -13.07 -18.30
C ASN A 254 17.94 -12.78 -18.59
N ALA A 255 17.35 -11.72 -18.01
CA ALA A 255 15.97 -11.36 -18.27
C ALA A 255 15.76 -10.90 -19.72
N ALA A 256 14.63 -11.30 -20.30
CA ALA A 256 14.20 -10.86 -21.62
C ALA A 256 13.86 -9.36 -21.66
N TRP A 257 13.93 -8.75 -22.83
CA TRP A 257 13.48 -7.37 -23.02
C TRP A 257 11.96 -7.25 -23.09
N ILE A 258 11.29 -8.24 -23.66
CA ILE A 258 9.83 -8.27 -23.83
C ILE A 258 9.35 -9.67 -23.45
N ALA A 259 8.33 -9.74 -22.61
CA ALA A 259 7.60 -10.96 -22.31
C ALA A 259 6.13 -10.67 -22.02
N VAL A 260 5.30 -11.65 -22.31
CA VAL A 260 3.86 -11.60 -22.04
C VAL A 260 3.59 -11.94 -20.56
N PRO A 261 2.58 -11.33 -19.90
CA PRO A 261 2.19 -11.71 -18.54
C PRO A 261 1.86 -13.20 -18.46
N SER A 262 2.21 -13.81 -17.34
CA SER A 262 1.96 -15.23 -17.07
C SER A 262 0.77 -15.37 -16.11
N PHE A 263 -0.10 -16.36 -16.36
CA PHE A 263 -1.16 -16.74 -15.43
C PHE A 263 -0.65 -17.77 -14.40
N ILE A 264 -1.28 -17.80 -13.25
CA ILE A 264 -1.04 -18.85 -12.25
C ILE A 264 -1.28 -20.24 -12.86
N GLY A 265 -0.38 -21.18 -12.57
CA GLY A 265 -0.42 -22.53 -13.11
C GLY A 265 0.06 -22.67 -14.55
N PHE A 266 0.47 -21.59 -15.23
CA PHE A 266 0.95 -21.59 -16.61
C PHE A 266 2.27 -20.82 -16.78
N GLY A 267 3.11 -21.28 -17.69
CA GLY A 267 4.36 -20.62 -18.04
C GLY A 267 5.29 -20.48 -16.83
N LYS A 268 5.80 -19.28 -16.57
CA LYS A 268 6.73 -18.99 -15.46
C LYS A 268 6.09 -19.08 -14.08
N LEU A 269 4.77 -19.10 -14.00
CA LEU A 269 3.99 -19.30 -12.79
C LEU A 269 3.44 -20.74 -12.66
N SER A 270 3.97 -21.71 -13.44
CA SER A 270 3.52 -23.11 -13.42
C SER A 270 3.59 -23.76 -12.04
N ASP A 271 4.59 -23.36 -11.24
CA ASP A 271 4.81 -23.92 -9.91
C ASP A 271 3.85 -23.31 -8.87
N VAL A 272 3.20 -22.19 -9.18
CA VAL A 272 2.22 -21.56 -8.32
C VAL A 272 0.84 -22.06 -8.69
N GLY A 273 0.21 -22.80 -7.78
CA GLY A 273 -1.18 -23.23 -7.91
C GLY A 273 -2.10 -22.38 -7.04
N ILE A 274 -3.37 -22.23 -7.45
CA ILE A 274 -4.39 -21.67 -6.56
C ILE A 274 -4.86 -22.78 -5.63
N SER A 275 -4.77 -22.54 -4.31
CA SER A 275 -5.27 -23.46 -3.30
C SER A 275 -6.15 -22.75 -2.28
N PHE A 276 -7.17 -23.42 -1.76
CA PHE A 276 -8.16 -22.83 -0.88
C PHE A 276 -8.03 -23.41 0.53
N HIS A 277 -7.50 -22.63 1.44
CA HIS A 277 -7.30 -22.99 2.84
C HIS A 277 -8.05 -22.03 3.75
N ALA A 278 -8.86 -22.52 4.69
CA ALA A 278 -9.60 -21.70 5.63
C ALA A 278 -8.69 -20.75 6.44
N ASN A 279 -7.48 -21.24 6.78
CA ASN A 279 -6.47 -20.46 7.50
C ASN A 279 -5.94 -19.24 6.72
N ALA A 280 -6.09 -19.24 5.40
CA ALA A 280 -5.78 -18.10 4.55
C ALA A 280 -7.04 -17.27 4.25
N ILE A 281 -8.15 -17.92 3.89
CA ILE A 281 -9.38 -17.25 3.43
C ILE A 281 -10.00 -16.39 4.54
N ILE A 282 -10.05 -16.88 5.80
CA ILE A 282 -10.69 -16.17 6.90
C ILE A 282 -9.97 -14.84 7.20
N PRO A 283 -8.68 -14.83 7.55
CA PRO A 283 -8.01 -13.57 7.90
C PRO A 283 -7.87 -12.61 6.71
N ILE A 284 -7.60 -13.11 5.52
CA ILE A 284 -7.50 -12.29 4.31
C ILE A 284 -8.89 -11.75 3.93
N GLY A 285 -9.96 -12.56 4.04
CA GLY A 285 -11.33 -12.11 3.79
C GLY A 285 -11.79 -10.99 4.74
N ILE A 286 -11.40 -11.05 6.02
CA ILE A 286 -11.66 -9.95 6.97
C ILE A 286 -10.86 -8.70 6.57
N MET A 287 -9.64 -8.86 6.10
CA MET A 287 -8.83 -7.72 5.65
C MET A 287 -9.45 -7.02 4.43
N PHE A 288 -10.18 -7.72 3.57
CA PHE A 288 -10.93 -7.12 2.47
C PHE A 288 -12.08 -6.20 2.94
N ILE A 289 -12.65 -6.44 4.13
CA ILE A 289 -13.58 -5.47 4.74
C ILE A 289 -12.85 -4.19 5.13
N VAL A 290 -11.63 -4.33 5.63
CA VAL A 290 -10.80 -3.19 6.07
C VAL A 290 -10.37 -2.35 4.86
N THR A 291 -9.95 -3.00 3.77
CA THR A 291 -9.56 -2.26 2.54
C THR A 291 -10.74 -1.61 1.84
N ALA A 292 -11.93 -2.19 1.89
CA ALA A 292 -13.15 -1.50 1.45
C ALA A 292 -13.36 -0.17 2.20
N ILE A 293 -13.07 -0.14 3.51
CA ILE A 293 -13.15 1.09 4.32
C ILE A 293 -12.05 2.08 3.90
N GLU A 294 -10.82 1.62 3.71
CA GLU A 294 -9.69 2.42 3.24
C GLU A 294 -10.02 3.07 1.88
N THR A 295 -10.50 2.29 0.92
CA THR A 295 -10.87 2.77 -0.42
C THR A 295 -11.99 3.81 -0.37
N VAL A 296 -13.00 3.66 0.49
CA VAL A 296 -14.03 4.69 0.73
C VAL A 296 -13.41 5.99 1.22
N GLY A 297 -12.46 5.91 2.17
CA GLY A 297 -11.73 7.06 2.68
C GLY A 297 -10.90 7.76 1.61
N ASP A 298 -10.15 7.00 0.85
CA ASP A 298 -9.28 7.51 -0.23
C ASP A 298 -10.09 8.17 -1.35
N ILE A 299 -11.19 7.56 -1.79
CA ILE A 299 -12.08 8.14 -2.81
C ILE A 299 -12.68 9.45 -2.30
N SER A 300 -13.20 9.47 -1.06
CA SER A 300 -13.74 10.68 -0.46
C SER A 300 -12.68 11.79 -0.39
N ALA A 301 -11.49 11.48 0.12
CA ALA A 301 -10.40 12.43 0.24
C ALA A 301 -9.90 12.93 -1.14
N CYS A 302 -9.85 12.05 -2.14
CA CYS A 302 -9.43 12.40 -3.49
C CYS A 302 -10.43 13.33 -4.19
N VAL A 303 -11.73 13.05 -4.08
CA VAL A 303 -12.79 13.85 -4.68
C VAL A 303 -12.92 15.19 -3.98
N GLU A 304 -12.91 15.22 -2.64
CA GLU A 304 -12.93 16.46 -1.87
C GLU A 304 -11.66 17.29 -2.12
N GLY A 305 -10.49 16.68 -1.96
CA GLY A 305 -9.20 17.37 -2.08
C GLY A 305 -8.87 17.78 -3.52
N GLY A 306 -9.26 17.00 -4.52
CA GLY A 306 -8.93 17.23 -5.93
C GLY A 306 -10.01 17.95 -6.72
N MET A 307 -11.29 17.65 -6.45
CA MET A 307 -12.43 18.12 -7.25
C MET A 307 -13.33 19.09 -6.52
N ASP A 308 -13.00 19.45 -5.25
CA ASP A 308 -13.71 20.41 -4.39
C ASP A 308 -15.21 20.11 -4.25
N ARG A 309 -15.58 18.81 -4.13
CA ARG A 309 -16.94 18.33 -3.92
C ARG A 309 -16.97 17.02 -3.12
N GLU A 310 -18.10 16.64 -2.61
CA GLU A 310 -18.26 15.32 -1.99
C GLU A 310 -18.31 14.20 -3.03
N ALA A 311 -17.84 13.02 -2.61
CA ALA A 311 -17.95 11.80 -3.41
C ALA A 311 -19.40 11.28 -3.40
N THR A 312 -19.88 10.88 -4.57
CA THR A 312 -21.21 10.30 -4.73
C THR A 312 -21.26 8.83 -4.30
N ASP A 313 -22.43 8.31 -3.93
CA ASP A 313 -22.60 6.89 -3.59
C ASP A 313 -22.16 5.96 -4.73
N SER A 314 -22.37 6.36 -5.98
CA SER A 314 -21.97 5.57 -7.15
C SER A 314 -20.44 5.54 -7.35
N GLU A 315 -19.73 6.63 -7.04
CA GLU A 315 -18.27 6.70 -7.10
C GLU A 315 -17.66 5.80 -6.03
N LEU A 316 -18.18 5.87 -4.80
CA LEU A 316 -17.73 5.04 -3.70
C LEU A 316 -18.00 3.56 -3.97
N SER A 317 -19.24 3.21 -4.35
CA SER A 317 -19.64 1.84 -4.66
C SER A 317 -18.84 1.27 -5.83
N GLY A 318 -18.76 1.99 -6.95
CA GLY A 318 -17.99 1.56 -8.12
C GLY A 318 -16.51 1.42 -7.84
N GLY A 319 -15.96 2.28 -6.97
CA GLY A 319 -14.56 2.22 -6.55
C GLY A 319 -14.25 0.97 -5.72
N VAL A 320 -15.06 0.64 -4.73
CA VAL A 320 -14.90 -0.57 -3.92
C VAL A 320 -15.13 -1.85 -4.74
N ILE A 321 -16.10 -1.84 -5.66
CA ILE A 321 -16.28 -2.97 -6.59
C ILE A 321 -15.01 -3.17 -7.43
N CYS A 322 -14.39 -2.09 -7.91
CA CYS A 322 -13.16 -2.16 -8.68
C CYS A 322 -11.97 -2.66 -7.84
N ASP A 323 -11.89 -2.26 -6.59
CA ASP A 323 -10.89 -2.72 -5.63
C ASP A 323 -10.98 -4.24 -5.45
N GLY A 324 -12.14 -4.74 -5.07
CA GLY A 324 -12.37 -6.16 -4.84
C GLY A 324 -12.18 -7.01 -6.11
N LEU A 325 -12.89 -6.69 -7.20
CA LEU A 325 -12.77 -7.46 -8.45
C LEU A 325 -11.39 -7.33 -9.08
N GLY A 326 -10.75 -6.16 -8.96
CA GLY A 326 -9.35 -5.95 -9.36
C GLY A 326 -8.38 -6.82 -8.59
N SER A 327 -8.61 -7.01 -7.29
CA SER A 327 -7.84 -7.93 -6.43
C SER A 327 -8.04 -9.40 -6.81
N SER A 328 -9.27 -9.81 -7.11
CA SER A 328 -9.55 -11.15 -7.61
C SER A 328 -8.88 -11.41 -8.96
N PHE A 329 -8.92 -10.42 -9.86
CA PHE A 329 -8.24 -10.48 -11.14
C PHE A 329 -6.72 -10.54 -10.97
N ALA A 330 -6.15 -9.75 -10.05
CA ALA A 330 -4.74 -9.76 -9.70
C ALA A 330 -4.27 -11.14 -9.23
N ALA A 331 -5.07 -11.82 -8.39
CA ALA A 331 -4.74 -13.15 -7.88
C ALA A 331 -4.56 -14.20 -8.98
N LEU A 332 -5.27 -14.10 -10.11
CA LEU A 332 -5.10 -14.99 -11.26
C LEU A 332 -3.74 -14.83 -11.95
N PHE A 333 -3.07 -13.70 -11.75
CA PHE A 333 -1.72 -13.42 -12.24
C PHE A 333 -0.66 -13.55 -11.15
N GLY A 334 -1.00 -14.08 -9.99
CA GLY A 334 -0.09 -14.22 -8.87
C GLY A 334 0.23 -12.90 -8.17
N VAL A 335 -0.57 -11.87 -8.37
CA VAL A 335 -0.38 -10.54 -7.75
C VAL A 335 -1.21 -10.44 -6.49
N LEU A 336 -0.66 -9.78 -5.47
CA LEU A 336 -1.35 -9.50 -4.21
C LEU A 336 -2.54 -8.55 -4.42
N PRO A 337 -3.47 -8.44 -3.45
CA PRO A 337 -4.63 -7.57 -3.56
C PRO A 337 -4.27 -6.15 -3.99
N ASN A 338 -5.07 -5.57 -4.86
CA ASN A 338 -4.97 -4.17 -5.26
C ASN A 338 -5.82 -3.31 -4.34
N THR A 339 -5.42 -2.05 -4.16
CA THR A 339 -6.21 -1.03 -3.46
C THR A 339 -5.87 0.36 -4.01
N SER A 340 -6.64 1.37 -3.59
CA SER A 340 -6.34 2.77 -3.84
C SER A 340 -5.02 3.18 -3.17
N PHE A 341 -4.27 4.08 -3.83
CA PHE A 341 -3.00 4.58 -3.29
C PHE A 341 -3.18 5.92 -2.59
N SER A 342 -3.20 5.92 -1.25
CA SER A 342 -3.37 7.13 -0.42
C SER A 342 -2.31 8.21 -0.70
N GLN A 343 -1.08 7.82 -1.06
CA GLN A 343 -0.02 8.77 -1.45
C GLN A 343 -0.41 9.57 -2.71
N ASN A 344 -1.12 8.94 -3.65
CA ASN A 344 -1.61 9.61 -4.86
C ASN A 344 -2.81 10.51 -4.55
N VAL A 345 -3.62 10.18 -3.54
CA VAL A 345 -4.68 11.07 -3.04
C VAL A 345 -4.09 12.38 -2.55
N GLY A 346 -3.02 12.33 -1.75
CA GLY A 346 -2.28 13.51 -1.33
C GLY A 346 -1.70 14.30 -2.50
N LEU A 347 -1.17 13.63 -3.53
CA LEU A 347 -0.67 14.27 -4.74
C LEU A 347 -1.77 14.99 -5.52
N VAL A 348 -2.94 14.36 -5.69
CA VAL A 348 -4.13 14.96 -6.33
C VAL A 348 -4.59 16.19 -5.55
N SER A 349 -4.69 16.10 -4.24
CA SER A 349 -5.12 17.21 -3.36
C SER A 349 -4.18 18.41 -3.46
N MET A 350 -2.87 18.17 -3.52
CA MET A 350 -1.84 19.20 -3.58
C MET A 350 -1.70 19.84 -4.98
N THR A 351 -1.78 19.02 -6.03
CA THR A 351 -1.57 19.49 -7.41
C THR A 351 -2.86 19.90 -8.09
N LYS A 352 -4.00 19.46 -7.60
CA LYS A 352 -5.33 19.57 -8.23
C LYS A 352 -5.40 18.97 -9.63
N VAL A 353 -4.44 18.11 -9.99
CA VAL A 353 -4.44 17.40 -11.27
C VAL A 353 -5.39 16.20 -11.15
N VAL A 354 -6.57 16.35 -11.74
CA VAL A 354 -7.64 15.34 -11.71
C VAL A 354 -7.95 14.77 -13.08
N ASN A 355 -7.31 15.24 -14.13
CA ASN A 355 -7.62 14.85 -15.50
C ASN A 355 -7.36 13.37 -15.74
N ARG A 356 -8.43 12.58 -15.99
CA ARG A 356 -8.32 11.13 -16.18
C ARG A 356 -7.47 10.73 -17.40
N PHE A 357 -7.42 11.57 -18.45
CA PHE A 357 -6.57 11.30 -19.60
C PHE A 357 -5.07 11.45 -19.24
N ALA A 358 -4.72 12.47 -18.43
CA ALA A 358 -3.35 12.62 -17.95
C ALA A 358 -2.93 11.43 -17.08
N ILE A 359 -3.74 11.07 -16.08
CA ILE A 359 -3.40 9.97 -15.15
C ILE A 359 -3.35 8.63 -15.91
N SER A 360 -4.21 8.44 -16.93
CA SER A 360 -4.18 7.21 -17.75
C SER A 360 -2.88 7.03 -18.54
N MET A 361 -2.17 8.12 -18.89
CA MET A 361 -0.83 7.99 -19.51
C MET A 361 0.16 7.31 -18.56
N GLY A 362 0.05 7.61 -17.26
CA GLY A 362 0.84 6.92 -16.24
C GLY A 362 0.45 5.43 -16.11
N ALA A 363 -0.84 5.13 -16.08
CA ALA A 363 -1.32 3.74 -16.04
C ALA A 363 -0.86 2.93 -17.27
N ILE A 364 -0.91 3.52 -18.46
CA ILE A 364 -0.38 2.91 -19.69
C ILE A 364 1.13 2.69 -19.58
N PHE A 365 1.87 3.65 -19.00
CA PHE A 365 3.31 3.49 -18.77
C PHE A 365 3.61 2.29 -17.84
N LEU A 366 2.82 2.09 -16.76
CA LEU A 366 2.94 0.89 -15.91
C LEU A 366 2.75 -0.39 -16.70
N VAL A 367 1.72 -0.45 -17.55
CA VAL A 367 1.48 -1.62 -18.41
C VAL A 367 2.67 -1.87 -19.31
N ILE A 368 3.21 -0.83 -19.95
CA ILE A 368 4.40 -0.95 -20.82
C ILE A 368 5.63 -1.45 -20.02
N CYS A 369 5.87 -0.89 -18.82
CA CYS A 369 6.95 -1.36 -17.93
C CYS A 369 6.78 -2.84 -17.57
N GLY A 370 5.55 -3.29 -17.35
CA GLY A 370 5.26 -4.68 -17.05
C GLY A 370 5.53 -5.65 -18.21
N PHE A 371 5.51 -5.22 -19.47
CA PHE A 371 5.97 -6.03 -20.59
C PHE A 371 7.50 -6.14 -20.72
N CYS A 372 8.26 -5.44 -19.86
CA CYS A 372 9.72 -5.46 -19.84
C CYS A 372 10.27 -6.21 -18.60
N PRO A 373 10.54 -7.53 -18.69
CA PRO A 373 11.09 -8.32 -17.58
C PRO A 373 12.37 -7.75 -16.95
N LYS A 374 13.19 -7.03 -17.71
CA LYS A 374 14.39 -6.39 -17.17
C LYS A 374 14.08 -5.39 -16.05
N ILE A 375 12.95 -4.69 -16.12
CA ILE A 375 12.53 -3.77 -15.07
C ILE A 375 12.14 -4.57 -13.81
N GLY A 376 11.39 -5.67 -13.98
CA GLY A 376 11.06 -6.58 -12.88
C GLY A 376 12.30 -7.20 -12.24
N ALA A 377 13.25 -7.67 -13.06
CA ALA A 377 14.52 -8.22 -12.59
C ALA A 377 15.35 -7.18 -11.82
N LEU A 378 15.40 -5.93 -12.31
CA LEU A 378 16.08 -4.84 -11.61
C LEU A 378 15.47 -4.57 -10.23
N MET A 379 14.16 -4.68 -10.09
CA MET A 379 13.47 -4.54 -8.80
C MET A 379 13.71 -5.75 -7.90
N SER A 380 13.78 -6.96 -8.47
CA SER A 380 14.01 -8.22 -7.75
C SER A 380 15.36 -8.25 -7.01
N ILE A 381 16.41 -7.73 -7.63
CA ILE A 381 17.79 -7.73 -7.07
C ILE A 381 18.06 -6.55 -6.13
N MET A 382 17.05 -5.72 -5.85
CA MET A 382 17.20 -4.54 -4.99
C MET A 382 17.58 -4.95 -3.57
N PRO A 383 18.65 -4.36 -2.97
CA PRO A 383 19.00 -4.59 -1.59
C PRO A 383 17.87 -4.27 -0.63
N GLN A 384 17.71 -5.12 0.38
CA GLN A 384 16.62 -5.00 1.36
C GLN A 384 16.64 -3.64 2.07
N SER A 385 17.83 -3.13 2.40
CA SER A 385 18.03 -1.84 3.07
C SER A 385 17.62 -0.64 2.21
N VAL A 386 17.77 -0.73 0.87
CA VAL A 386 17.27 0.29 -0.06
C VAL A 386 15.74 0.31 -0.02
N LEU A 387 15.13 -0.88 -0.09
CA LEU A 387 13.67 -1.03 0.01
C LEU A 387 13.15 -0.52 1.35
N GLY A 388 13.85 -0.84 2.44
CA GLY A 388 13.50 -0.43 3.80
C GLY A 388 13.53 1.08 4.01
N GLY A 389 14.53 1.78 3.47
CA GLY A 389 14.61 3.24 3.53
C GLY A 389 13.39 3.92 2.91
N ALA A 390 12.92 3.41 1.78
CA ALA A 390 11.70 3.89 1.14
C ALA A 390 10.43 3.46 1.91
N ALA A 391 10.38 2.21 2.38
CA ALA A 391 9.23 1.65 3.08
C ALA A 391 8.92 2.41 4.37
N VAL A 392 9.92 2.80 5.14
CA VAL A 392 9.74 3.62 6.35
C VAL A 392 8.99 4.92 6.02
N MET A 393 9.40 5.62 4.96
CA MET A 393 8.73 6.86 4.57
C MET A 393 7.32 6.62 4.04
N MET A 394 7.10 5.55 3.25
CA MET A 394 5.79 5.21 2.72
C MET A 394 4.81 4.83 3.83
N PHE A 395 5.21 3.96 4.74
CA PHE A 395 4.34 3.49 5.83
C PHE A 395 4.04 4.61 6.84
N ALA A 396 5.00 5.47 7.14
CA ALA A 396 4.76 6.67 7.93
C ALA A 396 3.76 7.63 7.22
N SER A 397 3.82 7.74 5.90
CA SER A 397 2.86 8.57 5.15
C SER A 397 1.43 8.02 5.25
N ILE A 398 1.23 6.69 5.26
CA ILE A 398 -0.08 6.08 5.47
C ILE A 398 -0.62 6.47 6.86
N LEU A 399 0.21 6.39 7.91
CA LEU A 399 -0.18 6.82 9.25
C LEU A 399 -0.64 8.28 9.29
N ILE A 400 0.10 9.18 8.64
CA ILE A 400 -0.25 10.60 8.56
C ILE A 400 -1.57 10.81 7.81
N SER A 401 -1.81 10.08 6.70
CA SER A 401 -3.10 10.14 6.00
C SER A 401 -4.27 9.73 6.90
N GLY A 402 -4.08 8.76 7.79
CA GLY A 402 -5.09 8.40 8.80
C GLY A 402 -5.35 9.53 9.80
N ILE A 403 -4.31 10.25 10.24
CA ILE A 403 -4.45 11.44 11.10
C ILE A 403 -5.22 12.54 10.36
N GLU A 404 -4.89 12.81 9.10
CA GLU A 404 -5.59 13.79 8.27
C GLU A 404 -7.09 13.46 8.13
N LEU A 405 -7.44 12.17 7.99
CA LEU A 405 -8.83 11.74 7.93
C LEU A 405 -9.57 12.01 9.26
N ILE A 406 -8.97 11.69 10.40
CA ILE A 406 -9.59 11.94 11.72
C ILE A 406 -9.82 13.42 11.95
N THR A 407 -8.88 14.28 11.56
CA THR A 407 -8.96 15.73 11.80
C THR A 407 -9.94 16.47 10.89
N LYS A 408 -10.56 15.79 9.92
CA LYS A 408 -11.64 16.39 9.10
C LYS A 408 -12.92 16.66 9.87
N GLU A 409 -13.17 15.89 10.93
CA GLU A 409 -14.32 16.06 11.80
C GLU A 409 -13.88 16.59 13.17
N PRO A 410 -14.71 17.39 13.87
CA PRO A 410 -14.39 17.84 15.21
C PRO A 410 -14.22 16.66 16.17
N ILE A 411 -13.11 16.65 16.92
CA ILE A 411 -12.77 15.57 17.84
C ILE A 411 -13.32 15.90 19.23
N GLY A 412 -14.42 15.25 19.62
CA GLY A 412 -14.98 15.33 20.95
C GLY A 412 -14.56 14.16 21.85
N SER A 413 -15.07 14.14 23.09
CA SER A 413 -14.79 13.05 24.05
C SER A 413 -15.19 11.66 23.55
N ARG A 414 -16.26 11.56 22.72
CA ARG A 414 -16.70 10.30 22.10
C ARG A 414 -15.67 9.81 21.09
N GLU A 415 -15.21 10.70 20.21
CA GLU A 415 -14.25 10.41 19.15
C GLU A 415 -12.90 10.02 19.75
N ILE A 416 -12.44 10.73 20.78
CA ILE A 416 -11.23 10.38 21.53
C ILE A 416 -11.32 8.96 22.09
N THR A 417 -12.47 8.60 22.68
CA THR A 417 -12.66 7.25 23.23
C THR A 417 -12.59 6.19 22.14
N ILE A 418 -13.23 6.40 20.98
CA ILE A 418 -13.19 5.47 19.84
C ILE A 418 -11.73 5.27 19.38
N ILE A 419 -11.01 6.36 19.11
CA ILE A 419 -9.62 6.32 18.62
C ILE A 419 -8.73 5.61 19.65
N SER A 420 -8.79 6.04 20.92
CA SER A 420 -7.92 5.53 21.98
C SER A 420 -8.09 4.03 22.19
N VAL A 421 -9.33 3.54 22.27
CA VAL A 421 -9.59 2.12 22.47
C VAL A 421 -9.26 1.32 21.20
N ALA A 422 -9.65 1.82 20.04
CA ALA A 422 -9.40 1.12 18.77
C ALA A 422 -7.91 0.97 18.51
N ILE A 423 -7.13 2.05 18.62
CA ILE A 423 -5.68 1.99 18.39
C ILE A 423 -5.00 1.26 19.56
N GLY A 424 -5.36 1.55 20.82
CA GLY A 424 -4.73 0.94 21.99
C GLY A 424 -4.90 -0.58 22.02
N LEU A 425 -6.11 -1.09 21.87
CA LEU A 425 -6.36 -2.52 21.80
C LEU A 425 -5.89 -3.13 20.48
N GLY A 426 -6.23 -2.48 19.34
CA GLY A 426 -5.93 -3.01 18.05
C GLY A 426 -4.43 -3.16 17.82
N TYR A 427 -3.73 -2.05 17.80
CA TYR A 427 -2.28 -2.06 17.62
C TYR A 427 -1.55 -2.76 18.77
N GLY A 428 -2.01 -2.55 20.03
CA GLY A 428 -1.40 -3.17 21.19
C GLY A 428 -1.44 -4.70 21.15
N LEU A 429 -2.57 -5.31 20.79
CA LEU A 429 -2.68 -6.77 20.63
C LEU A 429 -1.81 -7.30 19.48
N GLY A 430 -1.79 -6.59 18.34
CA GLY A 430 -0.98 -6.99 17.19
C GLY A 430 0.53 -6.84 17.39
N ALA A 431 0.96 -5.83 18.15
CA ALA A 431 2.37 -5.54 18.42
C ALA A 431 2.95 -6.39 19.57
N THR A 432 2.10 -6.93 20.47
CA THR A 432 2.55 -7.65 21.66
C THR A 432 2.63 -9.16 21.36
N THR A 433 3.84 -9.68 21.22
CA THR A 433 4.07 -11.10 21.00
C THR A 433 3.46 -11.94 22.12
N GLY A 434 2.66 -12.92 21.75
CA GLY A 434 2.04 -13.86 22.70
C GLY A 434 0.78 -13.35 23.41
N ALA A 435 0.36 -12.11 23.21
CA ALA A 435 -0.85 -11.55 23.85
C ALA A 435 -2.12 -12.39 23.55
N THR A 436 -2.18 -13.04 22.41
CA THR A 436 -3.33 -13.84 21.96
C THR A 436 -3.08 -15.35 22.05
N SER A 437 -1.93 -15.81 22.57
CA SER A 437 -1.48 -17.23 22.51
C SER A 437 -2.42 -18.24 23.21
N HIS A 438 -3.21 -17.80 24.16
CA HIS A 438 -4.17 -18.66 24.89
C HIS A 438 -5.61 -18.59 24.35
N LEU A 439 -5.84 -17.80 23.30
CA LEU A 439 -7.16 -17.71 22.67
C LEU A 439 -7.41 -18.92 21.75
N PRO A 440 -8.66 -19.27 21.42
CA PRO A 440 -8.96 -20.29 20.44
C PRO A 440 -8.27 -20.01 19.10
N TYR A 441 -7.85 -21.06 18.39
CA TYR A 441 -7.02 -20.96 17.16
C TYR A 441 -7.53 -19.93 16.14
N TYR A 442 -8.82 -19.94 15.81
CA TYR A 442 -9.38 -18.97 14.86
C TYR A 442 -9.36 -17.54 15.38
N VAL A 443 -9.49 -17.35 16.69
CA VAL A 443 -9.39 -16.03 17.32
C VAL A 443 -7.94 -15.53 17.27
N GLN A 444 -6.96 -16.42 17.53
CA GLN A 444 -5.56 -16.09 17.35
C GLN A 444 -5.23 -15.70 15.90
N LEU A 445 -5.77 -16.42 14.93
CA LEU A 445 -5.55 -16.18 13.51
C LEU A 445 -6.08 -14.80 13.08
N ILE A 446 -7.20 -14.36 13.64
CA ILE A 446 -7.83 -13.06 13.34
C ILE A 446 -7.16 -11.93 14.11
N PHE A 447 -6.85 -12.11 15.39
CA PHE A 447 -6.43 -11.02 16.28
C PHE A 447 -4.94 -11.02 16.60
N GLY A 448 -4.24 -12.13 16.44
CA GLY A 448 -2.87 -12.32 16.90
C GLY A 448 -1.79 -11.88 15.93
N GLY A 449 -2.12 -11.56 14.70
CA GLY A 449 -1.11 -11.35 13.68
C GLY A 449 -1.06 -9.95 13.08
N SER A 450 -2.09 -9.17 13.27
CA SER A 450 -2.16 -7.79 12.77
C SER A 450 -3.04 -6.96 13.69
N GLY A 451 -2.54 -5.82 14.15
CA GLY A 451 -3.31 -4.86 14.94
C GLY A 451 -4.47 -4.21 14.17
N ILE A 452 -4.51 -4.39 12.85
CA ILE A 452 -5.45 -3.73 11.95
C ILE A 452 -6.88 -4.26 12.17
N VAL A 453 -7.05 -5.59 12.18
CA VAL A 453 -8.37 -6.23 12.35
C VAL A 453 -9.02 -5.90 13.70
N PRO A 454 -8.35 -6.09 14.86
CA PRO A 454 -8.92 -5.70 16.13
C PRO A 454 -9.19 -4.19 16.24
N CYS A 455 -8.33 -3.33 15.68
CA CYS A 455 -8.58 -1.89 15.62
C CYS A 455 -9.86 -1.58 14.84
N SER A 456 -10.03 -2.16 13.67
CA SER A 456 -11.20 -1.93 12.80
C SER A 456 -12.50 -2.37 13.51
N LEU A 457 -12.50 -3.56 14.09
CA LEU A 457 -13.66 -4.08 14.82
C LEU A 457 -14.00 -3.21 16.04
N CYS A 458 -13.00 -2.81 16.84
CA CYS A 458 -13.21 -1.92 17.96
C CYS A 458 -13.75 -0.57 17.53
N ALA A 459 -13.20 0.05 16.48
CA ALA A 459 -13.66 1.34 15.99
C ALA A 459 -15.12 1.29 15.51
N ILE A 460 -15.49 0.26 14.74
CA ILE A 460 -16.86 0.07 14.25
C ILE A 460 -17.81 -0.18 15.41
N LEU A 461 -17.50 -1.11 16.32
CA LEU A 461 -18.36 -1.45 17.45
C LEU A 461 -18.59 -0.26 18.37
N LEU A 462 -17.53 0.47 18.72
CA LEU A 462 -17.65 1.67 19.55
C LEU A 462 -18.42 2.78 18.84
N ASN A 463 -18.25 2.94 17.53
CA ASN A 463 -19.04 3.91 16.76
C ASN A 463 -20.53 3.59 16.74
N ILE A 464 -20.91 2.29 16.85
CA ILE A 464 -22.31 1.86 16.93
C ILE A 464 -22.86 2.01 18.36
N ILE A 465 -22.08 1.60 19.36
CA ILE A 465 -22.54 1.50 20.76
C ILE A 465 -22.56 2.86 21.45
N LEU A 466 -21.53 3.72 21.19
CA LEU A 466 -21.44 4.99 21.89
C LEU A 466 -22.49 5.99 21.37
N PRO A 467 -23.23 6.66 22.28
CA PRO A 467 -24.27 7.59 21.87
C PRO A 467 -23.70 8.77 21.09
N LYS A 468 -24.37 9.12 20.00
CA LYS A 468 -24.05 10.36 19.26
C LYS A 468 -24.49 11.54 20.09
N LYS A 469 -23.58 12.42 20.51
CA LYS A 469 -23.91 13.66 21.23
C LYS A 469 -24.74 14.59 20.31
N SER A 470 -25.62 15.36 20.96
CA SER A 470 -26.35 16.43 20.30
C SER A 470 -25.37 17.42 19.65
N LYS A 471 -25.75 17.99 18.51
CA LYS A 471 -24.95 19.02 17.79
C LYS A 471 -24.61 20.27 18.64
N ASN A 472 -25.24 20.40 19.82
CA ASN A 472 -25.07 21.53 20.73
C ASN A 472 -24.14 21.23 21.92
N ALA A 473 -23.44 20.10 21.96
CA ALA A 473 -22.47 19.84 23.02
C ALA A 473 -21.16 20.61 22.68
N PRO A 474 -20.60 21.39 23.63
CA PRO A 474 -19.37 22.11 23.40
C PRO A 474 -18.20 21.15 23.07
N TYR A 475 -17.40 21.49 22.10
CA TYR A 475 -16.16 20.76 21.79
C TYR A 475 -15.12 21.05 22.88
N MET A 476 -14.16 20.14 23.04
CA MET A 476 -13.12 20.27 24.07
C MET A 476 -12.30 21.56 23.92
N TRP A 477 -12.15 22.08 22.69
CA TRP A 477 -11.48 23.36 22.39
C TRP A 477 -12.31 24.61 22.78
N ASP A 478 -13.65 24.50 22.80
CA ASP A 478 -14.54 25.60 23.19
C ASP A 478 -14.63 25.77 24.71
N MET A 479 -14.15 24.79 25.48
CA MET A 479 -14.18 24.85 26.95
C MET A 479 -13.03 25.70 27.49
N ASP A 480 -11.86 25.72 26.83
CA ASP A 480 -10.70 26.50 27.27
C ASP A 480 -10.92 28.01 27.10
N GLU A 481 -11.59 28.44 26.00
CA GLU A 481 -11.87 29.85 25.75
C GLU A 481 -12.91 30.48 26.73
N LYS A 482 -13.83 29.66 27.24
CA LYS A 482 -14.87 30.17 28.20
C LYS A 482 -14.39 30.19 29.66
N ASP A 483 -13.41 29.36 30.01
CA ASP A 483 -12.85 29.36 31.37
C ASP A 483 -11.76 30.45 31.54
N ASP A 484 -11.04 30.83 30.47
CA ASP A 484 -10.09 31.94 30.52
C ASP A 484 -10.76 33.32 30.61
N VAL A 485 -11.98 33.49 30.04
CA VAL A 485 -12.74 34.74 30.16
C VAL A 485 -13.31 34.95 31.57
N LYS A 486 -13.59 33.88 32.32
CA LYS A 486 -14.06 33.98 33.73
C LYS A 486 -12.92 34.20 34.73
N ARG A 487 -11.65 33.98 34.36
CA ARG A 487 -10.50 34.23 35.26
C ARG A 487 -9.96 35.65 35.19
N VAL A 488 -10.43 36.45 34.26
CA VAL A 488 -9.97 37.85 34.09
C VAL A 488 -10.89 38.84 34.81
N ASP A 489 -12.09 38.40 35.26
CA ASP A 489 -13.07 39.27 35.91
C ASP A 489 -13.21 39.02 37.44
N ASP A 490 -12.35 38.18 38.06
CA ASP A 490 -12.16 38.03 39.52
C ASP A 490 -10.75 38.53 39.92
#